data_6ec02e7f8639fdab851cce6f910aeb5d
#
_entry.id   6ec02e7f8639fdab851cce6f910aeb5d
#
_cell.length_a   1.000
_cell.length_b   1.000
_cell.length_c   1.000
_cell.angle_alpha   90.00
_cell.angle_beta   90.00
_cell.angle_gamma   90.00
#
_symmetry.space_group_name_H-M   'P 1'
#
loop_
_entity.id
_entity.type
_entity.pdbx_description
1 polymer ?
#
loop_
_entity_poly.entity_id
_entity_poly.type
_entity_poly.pdbx_seq_one_letter_code
_entity_poly.pdbx_strand_id
1 'polypeptide(L)'
;MERQRFAPIAQAEKRTFAPGETAQPEQFSPGDFILTHSNSFYGWLIRFGQRLRFRGKDRKYGWWNHAAVIVSTDGDLIEALNAGVRRTNITAYASTDYTLVHLQPSLADEHDRKQIVAFANWCLGQPYGWFTIASIAFSLITGGKFTFGFEGQSICSGLVARSLERTSAIFNRTPSHIMPADLAKYFQVEPPPPGSIIGTPPPPPPKFRHASRRN
;
A
#
# COMPACT_ATOMS: atom_id res chain seq x y z
N MET A 1 29.83 16.86 0.80
CA MET A 1 28.58 16.48 0.11
C MET A 1 27.45 16.48 1.14
N GLU A 2 26.75 17.57 1.22
CA GLU A 2 25.63 17.77 2.14
C GLU A 2 24.45 16.93 1.63
N ARG A 3 24.01 15.95 2.43
CA ARG A 3 22.81 15.18 2.11
C ARG A 3 21.64 16.16 2.19
N GLN A 4 21.12 16.58 1.05
CA GLN A 4 19.83 17.27 1.00
C GLN A 4 18.83 16.39 1.74
N ARG A 5 18.47 16.81 2.95
CA ARG A 5 17.32 16.27 3.67
C ARG A 5 16.09 16.80 2.93
N PHE A 6 15.55 15.99 2.04
CA PHE A 6 14.24 16.31 1.48
C PHE A 6 13.30 16.55 2.65
N ALA A 7 12.74 17.76 2.72
CA ALA A 7 11.68 18.08 3.66
C ALA A 7 10.53 17.08 3.42
N PRO A 8 9.88 16.59 4.49
CA PRO A 8 8.69 15.74 4.32
C PRO A 8 7.68 16.50 3.49
N ILE A 9 7.19 15.87 2.43
CA ILE A 9 6.31 16.53 1.48
C ILE A 9 4.96 16.75 2.17
N ALA A 10 4.70 17.96 2.65
CA ALA A 10 3.40 18.41 3.14
C ALA A 10 2.37 18.59 2.00
N GLN A 11 2.50 17.80 0.92
CA GLN A 11 1.70 17.92 -0.31
C GLN A 11 0.61 16.84 -0.42
N ALA A 12 0.23 16.24 0.71
CA ALA A 12 -0.85 15.28 0.76
C ALA A 12 -1.75 15.56 1.97
N GLU A 13 -3.06 15.56 1.73
CA GLU A 13 -4.05 15.55 2.81
C GLU A 13 -4.26 14.10 3.26
N LYS A 14 -4.52 13.93 4.57
CA LYS A 14 -4.66 12.62 5.19
C LYS A 14 -5.92 12.58 6.01
N ARG A 15 -6.77 11.61 5.74
CA ARG A 15 -7.97 11.36 6.53
C ARG A 15 -8.03 9.89 6.95
N THR A 16 -8.04 9.67 8.25
CA THR A 16 -8.17 8.33 8.83
C THR A 16 -9.64 8.04 9.13
N PHE A 17 -10.06 6.85 8.77
CA PHE A 17 -11.37 6.28 9.01
C PHE A 17 -11.24 5.14 9.99
N ALA A 18 -12.04 5.17 11.05
CA ALA A 18 -12.12 4.09 12.03
C ALA A 18 -13.00 2.94 11.50
N PRO A 19 -12.92 1.74 12.10
CA PRO A 19 -13.84 0.66 11.77
C PRO A 19 -15.31 1.09 11.91
N GLY A 20 -16.10 0.84 10.89
CA GLY A 20 -17.49 1.30 10.79
C GLY A 20 -17.68 2.64 10.09
N GLU A 21 -16.61 3.38 9.85
CA GLU A 21 -16.63 4.58 9.03
C GLU A 21 -16.25 4.25 7.59
N THR A 22 -16.91 4.88 6.63
CA THR A 22 -16.60 4.73 5.21
C THR A 22 -16.51 6.10 4.55
N ALA A 23 -15.46 6.30 3.78
CA ALA A 23 -15.33 7.52 2.99
C ALA A 23 -16.46 7.60 1.95
N GLN A 24 -16.95 8.81 1.72
CA GLN A 24 -17.99 9.08 0.73
C GLN A 24 -17.38 9.24 -0.67
N PRO A 25 -18.15 9.02 -1.74
CA PRO A 25 -17.67 9.13 -3.13
C PRO A 25 -16.92 10.42 -3.44
N GLU A 26 -17.37 11.55 -2.90
CA GLU A 26 -16.78 12.88 -3.13
C GLU A 26 -15.37 13.03 -2.52
N GLN A 27 -14.97 12.10 -1.66
CA GLN A 27 -13.67 12.09 -1.01
C GLN A 27 -12.60 11.32 -1.79
N PHE A 28 -13.01 10.60 -2.84
CA PHE A 28 -12.08 9.83 -3.66
C PHE A 28 -11.66 10.61 -4.89
N SER A 29 -10.36 10.67 -5.09
CA SER A 29 -9.78 11.15 -6.34
C SER A 29 -8.94 10.03 -6.95
N PRO A 30 -9.23 9.61 -8.20
CA PRO A 30 -8.40 8.60 -8.86
C PRO A 30 -6.92 9.01 -8.85
N GLY A 31 -6.04 8.06 -8.54
CA GLY A 31 -4.62 8.31 -8.32
C GLY A 31 -4.22 8.50 -6.87
N ASP A 32 -5.15 8.73 -5.97
CA ASP A 32 -4.89 8.67 -4.51
C ASP A 32 -4.62 7.24 -4.07
N PHE A 33 -4.23 7.05 -2.82
CA PHE A 33 -4.02 5.72 -2.28
C PHE A 33 -4.47 5.63 -0.82
N ILE A 34 -4.65 4.41 -0.35
CA ILE A 34 -4.91 4.13 1.05
C ILE A 34 -3.75 3.39 1.70
N LEU A 35 -3.59 3.63 3.00
CA LEU A 35 -2.83 2.77 3.91
C LEU A 35 -3.80 2.13 4.89
N THR A 36 -3.65 0.84 5.14
CA THR A 36 -4.51 0.12 6.09
C THR A 36 -3.71 -0.87 6.93
N HIS A 37 -4.34 -1.28 8.02
CA HIS A 37 -3.83 -2.28 8.93
C HIS A 37 -4.63 -3.57 8.77
N SER A 38 -3.95 -4.67 8.44
CA SER A 38 -4.53 -6.00 8.33
C SER A 38 -3.97 -6.92 9.42
N ASN A 39 -4.85 -7.68 10.09
CA ASN A 39 -4.46 -8.72 11.04
C ASN A 39 -4.23 -10.09 10.39
N SER A 40 -4.15 -10.15 9.05
CA SER A 40 -3.83 -11.37 8.33
C SER A 40 -2.42 -11.88 8.69
N PHE A 41 -2.17 -13.19 8.44
CA PHE A 41 -0.82 -13.77 8.59
C PHE A 41 0.24 -12.99 7.80
N TYR A 42 -0.10 -12.56 6.59
CA TYR A 42 0.80 -11.78 5.74
C TYR A 42 1.04 -10.37 6.28
N GLY A 43 -0.01 -9.74 6.81
CA GLY A 43 0.12 -8.48 7.51
C GLY A 43 1.06 -8.59 8.73
N TRP A 44 1.03 -9.73 9.43
CA TRP A 44 1.95 -10.01 10.52
C TRP A 44 3.41 -10.12 10.04
N LEU A 45 3.66 -10.86 8.94
CA LEU A 45 5.01 -10.98 8.35
C LEU A 45 5.57 -9.62 7.92
N ILE A 46 4.76 -8.80 7.26
CA ILE A 46 5.15 -7.45 6.84
C ILE A 46 5.51 -6.61 8.06
N ARG A 47 4.68 -6.63 9.11
CA ARG A 47 4.96 -5.90 10.36
C ARG A 47 6.23 -6.40 11.04
N PHE A 48 6.49 -7.70 11.05
CA PHE A 48 7.72 -8.26 11.58
C PHE A 48 8.94 -7.70 10.85
N GLY A 49 8.96 -7.75 9.51
CA GLY A 49 10.02 -7.16 8.70
C GLY A 49 10.18 -5.64 8.95
N GLN A 50 9.07 -4.92 9.05
CA GLN A 50 9.08 -3.48 9.34
C GLN A 50 9.65 -3.18 10.74
N ARG A 51 9.38 -4.00 11.76
CA ARG A 51 9.94 -3.85 13.13
C ARG A 51 11.46 -3.99 13.16
N LEU A 52 12.03 -4.83 12.30
CA LEU A 52 13.49 -4.98 12.19
C LEU A 52 14.13 -3.74 11.58
N ARG A 53 13.42 -3.08 10.65
CA ARG A 53 13.94 -1.96 9.88
C ARG A 53 13.66 -0.60 10.51
N PHE A 54 12.45 -0.38 11.04
CA PHE A 54 12.03 0.90 11.62
C PHE A 54 12.27 0.92 13.12
N ARG A 55 13.14 1.81 13.59
CA ARG A 55 13.56 1.91 15.00
C ARG A 55 13.27 3.32 15.55
N GLY A 56 13.29 3.43 16.88
CA GLY A 56 13.08 4.71 17.55
C GLY A 56 11.75 5.35 17.19
N LYS A 57 11.78 6.64 16.85
CA LYS A 57 10.58 7.43 16.49
C LYS A 57 9.87 6.97 15.22
N ASP A 58 10.57 6.26 14.34
CA ASP A 58 9.99 5.79 13.08
C ASP A 58 9.23 4.47 13.23
N ARG A 59 9.36 3.81 14.40
CA ARG A 59 8.68 2.52 14.67
C ARG A 59 7.16 2.61 14.54
N LYS A 60 6.58 3.76 14.81
CA LYS A 60 5.14 4.01 14.72
C LYS A 60 4.58 3.76 13.32
N TYR A 61 5.34 4.08 12.26
CA TYR A 61 4.91 3.87 10.88
C TYR A 61 4.74 2.40 10.50
N GLY A 62 5.41 1.49 11.24
CA GLY A 62 5.24 0.04 11.09
C GLY A 62 3.85 -0.49 11.49
N TRP A 63 2.92 0.37 11.91
CA TRP A 63 1.50 0.06 12.08
C TRP A 63 0.88 -0.34 10.75
N TRP A 64 1.10 0.46 9.72
CA TRP A 64 0.57 0.25 8.39
C TRP A 64 1.27 -0.93 7.71
N ASN A 65 0.50 -1.88 7.22
CA ASN A 65 1.05 -3.12 6.64
C ASN A 65 0.45 -3.47 5.28
N HIS A 66 -0.44 -2.62 4.75
CA HIS A 66 -1.00 -2.77 3.42
C HIS A 66 -1.27 -1.41 2.78
N ALA A 67 -1.29 -1.38 1.43
CA ALA A 67 -1.55 -0.20 0.64
C ALA A 67 -2.29 -0.57 -0.67
N ALA A 68 -3.14 0.33 -1.17
CA ALA A 68 -3.87 0.17 -2.41
C ALA A 68 -4.05 1.52 -3.12
N VAL A 69 -4.10 1.52 -4.46
CA VAL A 69 -4.32 2.71 -5.29
C VAL A 69 -5.82 2.88 -5.54
N ILE A 70 -6.33 4.10 -5.37
CA ILE A 70 -7.71 4.47 -5.75
C ILE A 70 -7.76 4.72 -7.26
N VAL A 71 -8.71 4.10 -7.94
CA VAL A 71 -8.81 4.16 -9.42
C VAL A 71 -10.15 4.69 -9.92
N SER A 72 -11.11 4.92 -9.04
CA SER A 72 -12.40 5.54 -9.39
C SER A 72 -12.91 6.45 -8.27
N THR A 73 -13.85 7.32 -8.61
CA THR A 73 -14.59 8.15 -7.65
C THR A 73 -15.57 7.34 -6.80
N ASP A 74 -15.87 6.11 -7.18
CA ASP A 74 -16.74 5.20 -6.42
C ASP A 74 -15.96 4.39 -5.37
N GLY A 75 -14.67 4.70 -5.18
CA GLY A 75 -13.81 4.03 -4.21
C GLY A 75 -13.28 2.67 -4.67
N ASP A 76 -13.23 2.40 -5.98
CA ASP A 76 -12.54 1.22 -6.48
C ASP A 76 -11.04 1.35 -6.24
N LEU A 77 -10.44 0.23 -5.85
CA LEU A 77 -9.03 0.09 -5.53
C LEU A 77 -8.37 -0.93 -6.44
N ILE A 78 -7.10 -0.71 -6.71
CA ILE A 78 -6.22 -1.77 -7.23
C ILE A 78 -5.13 -2.03 -6.19
N GLU A 79 -5.00 -3.29 -5.82
CA GLU A 79 -4.12 -3.76 -4.76
C GLU A 79 -3.45 -5.08 -5.11
N ALA A 80 -2.25 -5.29 -4.58
CA ALA A 80 -1.57 -6.57 -4.67
C ALA A 80 -1.80 -7.37 -3.39
N LEU A 81 -2.45 -8.51 -3.52
CA LEU A 81 -2.71 -9.49 -2.45
C LEU A 81 -2.08 -10.84 -2.81
N ASN A 82 -2.16 -11.80 -1.89
CA ASN A 82 -1.60 -13.14 -2.08
C ASN A 82 -2.04 -13.85 -3.38
N ALA A 83 -3.21 -13.52 -3.90
CA ALA A 83 -3.74 -14.06 -5.16
C ALA A 83 -3.30 -13.26 -6.41
N GLY A 84 -2.49 -12.21 -6.24
CA GLY A 84 -2.07 -11.31 -7.32
C GLY A 84 -2.67 -9.91 -7.21
N VAL A 85 -2.45 -9.11 -8.24
CA VAL A 85 -2.99 -7.76 -8.37
C VAL A 85 -4.44 -7.85 -8.84
N ARG A 86 -5.34 -7.24 -8.07
CA ARG A 86 -6.79 -7.29 -8.34
C ARG A 86 -7.46 -5.95 -8.06
N ARG A 87 -8.67 -5.79 -8.61
CA ARG A 87 -9.57 -4.70 -8.26
C ARG A 87 -10.44 -5.12 -7.10
N THR A 88 -10.60 -4.22 -6.14
CA THR A 88 -11.53 -4.31 -5.00
C THR A 88 -12.24 -2.98 -4.83
N ASN A 89 -12.99 -2.81 -3.75
CA ASN A 89 -13.62 -1.55 -3.42
C ASN A 89 -13.34 -1.20 -1.96
N ILE A 90 -13.35 0.08 -1.62
CA ILE A 90 -13.07 0.60 -0.29
C ILE A 90 -13.94 -0.02 0.80
N THR A 91 -15.14 -0.45 0.45
CA THR A 91 -16.06 -1.13 1.37
C THR A 91 -15.49 -2.43 1.97
N ALA A 92 -14.51 -3.05 1.30
CA ALA A 92 -13.79 -4.19 1.84
C ALA A 92 -12.96 -3.83 3.11
N TYR A 93 -12.72 -2.56 3.34
CA TYR A 93 -11.94 -2.03 4.46
C TYR A 93 -12.82 -1.38 5.55
N ALA A 94 -14.15 -1.42 5.43
CA ALA A 94 -15.07 -0.82 6.39
C ALA A 94 -14.92 -1.35 7.83
N SER A 95 -14.35 -2.54 8.02
CA SER A 95 -14.09 -3.15 9.33
C SER A 95 -12.68 -2.94 9.88
N THR A 96 -11.85 -2.15 9.21
CA THR A 96 -10.45 -1.89 9.58
C THR A 96 -10.15 -0.41 9.58
N ASP A 97 -9.12 -0.01 10.34
CA ASP A 97 -8.58 1.34 10.19
C ASP A 97 -7.93 1.48 8.82
N TYR A 98 -8.25 2.56 8.12
CA TYR A 98 -7.52 2.96 6.93
C TYR A 98 -7.34 4.47 6.87
N THR A 99 -6.28 4.92 6.24
CA THR A 99 -6.04 6.33 5.95
C THR A 99 -6.04 6.54 4.45
N LEU A 100 -6.93 7.41 4.00
CA LEU A 100 -6.92 7.96 2.65
C LEU A 100 -5.82 9.03 2.58
N VAL A 101 -4.93 8.90 1.61
CA VAL A 101 -3.88 9.88 1.31
C VAL A 101 -4.22 10.54 -0.01
N HIS A 102 -4.70 11.77 0.07
CA HIS A 102 -5.08 12.59 -1.08
C HIS A 102 -3.86 13.39 -1.55
N LEU A 103 -3.44 13.14 -2.78
CA LEU A 103 -2.29 13.82 -3.39
C LEU A 103 -2.69 15.22 -3.83
N GLN A 104 -1.97 16.25 -3.36
CA GLN A 104 -2.20 17.62 -3.80
C GLN A 104 -1.81 17.79 -5.29
N PRO A 105 -2.45 18.72 -6.02
CA PRO A 105 -2.13 18.99 -7.44
C PRO A 105 -0.66 19.32 -7.71
N SER A 106 0.04 19.89 -6.72
CA SER A 106 1.48 20.18 -6.79
C SER A 106 2.36 18.93 -6.78
N LEU A 107 1.84 17.80 -6.30
CA LEU A 107 2.52 16.50 -6.28
C LEU A 107 2.06 15.60 -7.44
N ALA A 108 0.78 15.64 -7.76
CA ALA A 108 0.17 14.86 -8.83
C ALA A 108 -0.93 15.68 -9.51
N ASP A 109 -0.65 16.20 -10.68
CA ASP A 109 -1.62 16.88 -11.49
C ASP A 109 -2.61 15.90 -12.17
N GLU A 110 -3.55 16.38 -12.96
CA GLU A 110 -4.54 15.53 -13.61
C GLU A 110 -3.91 14.53 -14.60
N HIS A 111 -2.83 14.93 -15.26
CA HIS A 111 -2.10 14.05 -16.19
C HIS A 111 -1.40 12.93 -15.43
N ASP A 112 -0.72 13.26 -14.34
CA ASP A 112 -0.06 12.30 -13.44
C ASP A 112 -1.08 11.31 -12.87
N ARG A 113 -2.24 11.78 -12.42
CA ARG A 113 -3.33 10.94 -11.89
C ARG A 113 -3.82 9.94 -12.93
N LYS A 114 -4.00 10.37 -14.19
CA LYS A 114 -4.36 9.46 -15.28
C LYS A 114 -3.29 8.40 -15.50
N GLN A 115 -2.01 8.75 -15.42
CA GLN A 115 -0.90 7.80 -15.55
C GLN A 115 -0.84 6.82 -14.38
N ILE A 116 -1.05 7.28 -13.13
CA ILE A 116 -1.13 6.42 -11.95
C ILE A 116 -2.21 5.35 -12.15
N VAL A 117 -3.44 5.78 -12.53
CA VAL A 117 -4.58 4.89 -12.73
C VAL A 117 -4.33 3.93 -13.89
N ALA A 118 -3.79 4.42 -15.01
CA ALA A 118 -3.47 3.59 -16.16
C ALA A 118 -2.45 2.50 -15.81
N PHE A 119 -1.40 2.85 -15.06
CA PHE A 119 -0.40 1.90 -14.61
C PHE A 119 -0.97 0.87 -13.63
N ALA A 120 -1.77 1.30 -12.66
CA ALA A 120 -2.41 0.38 -11.72
C ALA A 120 -3.30 -0.63 -12.46
N ASN A 121 -4.10 -0.16 -13.45
CA ASN A 121 -4.92 -1.04 -14.30
C ASN A 121 -4.06 -2.01 -15.13
N TRP A 122 -2.92 -1.55 -15.67
CA TRP A 122 -2.00 -2.41 -16.42
C TRP A 122 -1.41 -3.54 -15.56
N CYS A 123 -1.28 -3.32 -14.25
CA CYS A 123 -0.78 -4.34 -13.31
C CYS A 123 -1.82 -5.42 -12.97
N LEU A 124 -3.10 -5.27 -13.34
CA LEU A 124 -4.14 -6.27 -13.02
C LEU A 124 -3.76 -7.65 -13.49
N GLY A 125 -3.95 -8.66 -12.64
CA GLY A 125 -3.63 -10.05 -12.92
C GLY A 125 -2.15 -10.42 -12.74
N GLN A 126 -1.26 -9.47 -12.46
CA GLN A 126 0.14 -9.79 -12.14
C GLN A 126 0.23 -10.62 -10.86
N PRO A 127 1.13 -11.61 -10.81
CA PRO A 127 1.31 -12.45 -9.64
C PRO A 127 1.87 -11.65 -8.45
N TYR A 128 1.58 -12.12 -7.24
CA TYR A 128 2.10 -11.51 -6.02
C TYR A 128 3.57 -11.84 -5.77
N GLY A 129 4.34 -10.85 -5.32
CA GLY A 129 5.78 -10.95 -5.10
C GLY A 129 6.18 -11.67 -3.82
N TRP A 130 5.78 -12.93 -3.63
CA TRP A 130 6.14 -13.76 -2.46
C TRP A 130 7.62 -13.86 -2.21
N PHE A 131 8.38 -14.14 -3.27
CA PHE A 131 9.83 -14.25 -3.20
C PHE A 131 10.47 -12.91 -2.82
N THR A 132 9.88 -11.81 -3.25
CA THR A 132 10.33 -10.47 -2.86
C THR A 132 10.17 -10.25 -1.35
N ILE A 133 9.04 -10.63 -0.77
CA ILE A 133 8.81 -10.51 0.69
C ILE A 133 9.75 -11.44 1.46
N ALA A 134 9.88 -12.70 1.03
CA ALA A 134 10.77 -13.67 1.66
C ALA A 134 12.23 -13.20 1.59
N SER A 135 12.69 -12.68 0.46
CA SER A 135 14.06 -12.17 0.30
C SER A 135 14.33 -10.90 1.12
N ILE A 136 13.35 -10.00 1.23
CA ILE A 136 13.46 -8.84 2.11
C ILE A 136 13.58 -9.28 3.57
N ALA A 137 12.73 -10.22 4.01
CA ALA A 137 12.80 -10.76 5.37
C ALA A 137 14.14 -11.44 5.65
N PHE A 138 14.62 -12.27 4.72
CA PHE A 138 15.92 -12.95 4.83
C PHE A 138 17.09 -11.95 4.86
N SER A 139 17.08 -10.95 3.97
CA SER A 139 18.08 -9.88 3.94
C SER A 139 18.13 -9.10 5.26
N LEU A 140 16.96 -8.84 5.87
CA LEU A 140 16.88 -8.14 7.16
C LEU A 140 17.43 -8.99 8.33
N ILE A 141 17.24 -10.31 8.29
CA ILE A 141 17.72 -11.23 9.34
C ILE A 141 19.22 -11.43 9.21
N THR A 142 19.74 -11.61 7.99
CA THR A 142 21.16 -11.93 7.75
C THR A 142 22.06 -10.71 7.64
N GLY A 143 21.47 -9.49 7.55
CA GLY A 143 22.22 -8.25 7.27
C GLY A 143 22.78 -8.20 5.84
N GLY A 144 22.50 -9.21 5.02
CA GLY A 144 22.92 -9.29 3.62
C GLY A 144 22.11 -8.35 2.71
N LYS A 145 22.69 -7.91 1.61
CA LYS A 145 22.00 -7.09 0.59
C LYS A 145 21.32 -7.96 -0.49
N PHE A 146 20.90 -9.17 -0.12
CA PHE A 146 20.30 -10.10 -1.07
C PHE A 146 18.80 -9.80 -1.19
N THR A 147 18.40 -9.31 -2.33
CA THR A 147 17.00 -9.12 -2.70
C THR A 147 16.76 -9.83 -4.02
N PHE A 148 16.03 -10.92 -3.96
CA PHE A 148 15.57 -11.63 -5.14
C PHE A 148 14.14 -11.18 -5.43
N GLY A 149 13.96 -10.22 -6.34
CA GLY A 149 12.67 -9.86 -6.91
C GLY A 149 12.63 -10.40 -8.33
N PHE A 150 11.60 -11.17 -8.67
CA PHE A 150 11.35 -11.52 -10.08
C PHE A 150 10.62 -10.35 -10.75
N GLU A 151 11.01 -10.00 -11.96
CA GLU A 151 10.27 -9.06 -12.79
C GLU A 151 8.83 -9.55 -12.97
N GLY A 152 7.87 -8.63 -12.90
CA GLY A 152 6.44 -8.96 -13.03
C GLY A 152 5.73 -9.37 -11.74
N GLN A 153 6.39 -9.37 -10.58
CA GLN A 153 5.75 -9.57 -9.29
C GLN A 153 5.56 -8.25 -8.54
N SER A 154 4.38 -8.03 -8.01
CA SER A 154 4.03 -6.82 -7.27
C SER A 154 3.74 -7.13 -5.81
N ILE A 155 4.27 -6.30 -4.89
CA ILE A 155 3.83 -6.21 -3.50
C ILE A 155 2.95 -4.97 -3.35
N CYS A 156 2.05 -4.96 -2.38
CA CYS A 156 1.05 -3.90 -2.21
C CYS A 156 1.64 -2.48 -2.23
N SER A 157 2.63 -2.21 -1.39
CA SER A 157 3.32 -0.92 -1.34
C SER A 157 4.22 -0.65 -2.54
N GLY A 158 4.78 -1.69 -3.14
CA GLY A 158 5.55 -1.59 -4.39
C GLY A 158 4.69 -1.17 -5.57
N LEU A 159 3.44 -1.66 -5.65
CA LEU A 159 2.46 -1.22 -6.65
C LEU A 159 2.16 0.28 -6.51
N VAL A 160 1.85 0.74 -5.29
CA VAL A 160 1.60 2.16 -5.00
C VAL A 160 2.85 2.99 -5.35
N ALA A 161 4.04 2.59 -4.87
CA ALA A 161 5.27 3.33 -5.13
C ALA A 161 5.58 3.44 -6.63
N ARG A 162 5.43 2.36 -7.42
CA ARG A 162 5.61 2.38 -8.88
C ARG A 162 4.58 3.26 -9.58
N SER A 163 3.34 3.27 -9.09
CA SER A 163 2.31 4.18 -9.62
C SER A 163 2.72 5.63 -9.37
N LEU A 164 3.26 5.94 -8.19
CA LEU A 164 3.70 7.28 -7.81
C LEU A 164 5.02 7.73 -8.48
N GLU A 165 5.79 6.83 -9.11
CA GLU A 165 6.92 7.23 -9.96
C GLU A 165 6.52 8.11 -11.16
N ARG A 166 5.23 8.20 -11.46
CA ARG A 166 4.67 9.08 -12.50
C ARG A 166 4.41 10.49 -12.01
N THR A 167 4.66 10.74 -10.75
CA THR A 167 4.51 12.04 -10.10
C THR A 167 5.88 12.60 -9.73
N SER A 168 5.89 13.74 -9.06
CA SER A 168 7.11 14.28 -8.45
C SER A 168 7.52 13.59 -7.13
N ALA A 169 6.83 12.52 -6.73
CA ALA A 169 7.20 11.74 -5.55
C ALA A 169 8.53 11.01 -5.77
N ILE A 170 9.52 11.31 -4.95
CA ILE A 170 10.86 10.71 -5.03
C ILE A 170 11.09 9.84 -3.81
N PHE A 171 11.30 8.55 -4.03
CA PHE A 171 11.62 7.59 -2.98
C PHE A 171 13.13 7.30 -2.94
N ASN A 172 13.68 7.18 -1.73
CA ASN A 172 15.11 6.85 -1.53
C ASN A 172 15.44 5.37 -1.84
N ARG A 173 14.48 4.61 -2.33
CA ARG A 173 14.58 3.17 -2.63
C ARG A 173 13.83 2.82 -3.89
N THR A 174 14.26 1.75 -4.54
CA THR A 174 13.50 1.15 -5.64
C THR A 174 12.09 0.75 -5.15
N PRO A 175 11.05 0.97 -5.94
CA PRO A 175 9.67 0.66 -5.55
C PRO A 175 9.43 -0.76 -5.07
N SER A 176 10.15 -1.75 -5.62
CA SER A 176 10.08 -3.14 -5.16
C SER A 176 10.53 -3.35 -3.71
N HIS A 177 11.26 -2.41 -3.12
CA HIS A 177 11.74 -2.44 -1.74
C HIS A 177 11.00 -1.46 -0.81
N ILE A 178 9.99 -0.77 -1.32
CA ILE A 178 9.14 0.12 -0.54
C ILE A 178 8.16 -0.71 0.27
N MET A 179 8.20 -0.55 1.58
CA MET A 179 7.24 -1.15 2.51
C MET A 179 6.09 -0.17 2.80
N PRO A 180 4.92 -0.61 3.28
CA PRO A 180 3.85 0.30 3.70
C PRO A 180 4.31 1.35 4.71
N ALA A 181 5.21 0.98 5.63
CA ALA A 181 5.83 1.91 6.58
C ALA A 181 6.71 2.98 5.92
N ASP A 182 7.32 2.71 4.76
CA ASP A 182 8.06 3.74 4.00
C ASP A 182 7.11 4.76 3.41
N LEU A 183 5.99 4.33 2.83
CA LEU A 183 4.95 5.23 2.34
C LEU A 183 4.38 6.06 3.49
N ALA A 184 4.03 5.41 4.61
CA ALA A 184 3.51 6.09 5.79
C ALA A 184 4.51 7.15 6.31
N LYS A 185 5.80 6.82 6.37
CA LYS A 185 6.84 7.76 6.79
C LYS A 185 7.01 8.89 5.79
N TYR A 186 7.02 8.59 4.50
CA TYR A 186 7.20 9.59 3.45
C TYR A 186 6.08 10.62 3.44
N PHE A 187 4.82 10.17 3.56
CA PHE A 187 3.64 11.02 3.62
C PHE A 187 3.24 11.42 5.05
N GLN A 188 4.01 11.04 6.07
CA GLN A 188 3.75 11.33 7.50
C GLN A 188 2.34 10.89 7.95
N VAL A 189 1.94 9.69 7.56
CA VAL A 189 0.67 9.09 7.98
C VAL A 189 0.84 8.45 9.35
N GLU A 190 0.39 9.15 10.38
CA GLU A 190 0.43 8.67 11.76
C GLU A 190 -0.51 7.47 11.94
N PRO A 191 -0.18 6.51 12.83
CA PRO A 191 -1.12 5.48 13.22
C PRO A 191 -2.31 6.11 13.97
N PRO A 192 -3.50 5.47 13.94
CA PRO A 192 -4.61 5.92 14.74
C PRO A 192 -4.26 5.93 16.23
N PRO A 193 -4.90 6.78 17.04
CA PRO A 193 -4.62 6.85 18.48
C PRO A 193 -4.88 5.51 19.17
N PRO A 194 -4.13 5.17 20.23
CA PRO A 194 -4.38 3.97 21.01
C PRO A 194 -5.82 3.92 21.50
N GLY A 195 -6.53 2.82 21.24
CA GLY A 195 -7.94 2.65 21.61
C GLY A 195 -8.91 2.58 20.41
N SER A 196 -8.45 2.85 19.20
CA SER A 196 -9.21 2.52 18.00
C SER A 196 -9.43 1.01 17.96
N ILE A 197 -10.68 0.58 17.70
CA ILE A 197 -11.04 -0.84 17.66
C ILE A 197 -10.33 -1.46 16.47
N ILE A 198 -9.47 -2.44 16.73
CA ILE A 198 -8.85 -3.24 15.68
C ILE A 198 -9.96 -4.13 15.09
N GLY A 199 -10.39 -3.80 13.88
CA GLY A 199 -11.41 -4.58 13.19
C GLY A 199 -11.00 -6.03 12.96
N THR A 200 -11.98 -6.91 12.90
CA THR A 200 -11.80 -8.29 12.46
C THR A 200 -11.30 -8.31 11.01
N PRO A 201 -10.42 -9.25 10.63
CA PRO A 201 -9.94 -9.32 9.25
C PRO A 201 -11.12 -9.48 8.28
N PRO A 202 -11.08 -8.87 7.10
CA PRO A 202 -12.11 -9.06 6.10
C PRO A 202 -12.27 -10.56 5.79
N PRO A 203 -13.48 -11.02 5.52
CA PRO A 203 -13.71 -12.42 5.20
C PRO A 203 -12.85 -12.83 3.99
N PRO A 204 -12.36 -14.08 3.96
CA PRO A 204 -11.58 -14.54 2.83
C PRO A 204 -12.40 -14.39 1.54
N PRO A 205 -11.78 -14.03 0.43
CA PRO A 205 -12.47 -13.85 -0.85
C PRO A 205 -13.22 -15.14 -1.21
N PRO A 206 -14.41 -15.04 -1.82
CA PRO A 206 -15.17 -16.21 -2.24
C PRO A 206 -14.29 -17.10 -3.12
N LYS A 207 -14.21 -18.38 -2.77
CA LYS A 207 -13.51 -19.37 -3.58
C LYS A 207 -14.24 -19.44 -4.92
N PHE A 208 -13.66 -18.93 -5.97
CA PHE A 208 -14.16 -19.15 -7.33
C PHE A 208 -14.13 -20.66 -7.58
N ARG A 209 -15.32 -21.29 -7.58
CA ARG A 209 -15.45 -22.65 -8.08
C ARG A 209 -15.10 -22.60 -9.56
N HIS A 210 -13.99 -23.22 -9.93
CA HIS A 210 -13.74 -23.54 -11.32
C HIS A 210 -14.96 -24.33 -11.82
N ALA A 211 -15.74 -23.70 -12.71
CA ALA A 211 -16.76 -24.45 -13.43
C ALA A 211 -16.04 -25.54 -14.20
N SER A 212 -16.18 -26.78 -13.74
CA SER A 212 -15.75 -27.95 -14.45
C SER A 212 -16.47 -27.96 -15.79
N ARG A 213 -15.76 -27.70 -16.88
CA ARG A 213 -16.26 -27.98 -18.21
C ARG A 213 -16.45 -29.50 -18.27
N ARG A 214 -17.68 -29.96 -18.20
CA ARG A 214 -18.04 -31.30 -18.66
C ARG A 214 -18.09 -31.25 -20.19
N ASN A 215 -17.25 -32.07 -20.78
CA ASN A 215 -17.36 -32.45 -22.20
C ASN A 215 -18.66 -33.20 -22.42
#